data_205bf6761ee08bc6fad6498d75b06861
#
_entry.id   205bf6761ee08bc6fad6498d75b06861
#
_cell.length_a   1.000
_cell.length_b   1.000
_cell.length_c   1.000
_cell.angle_alpha   90.00
_cell.angle_beta   90.00
_cell.angle_gamma   90.00
#
_symmetry.space_group_name_H-M   'P 1'
#
loop_
_entity.id
_entity.type
_entity.pdbx_description
1 polymer ?
#
loop_
_entity_poly.entity_id
_entity_poly.type
_entity_poly.pdbx_seq_one_letter_code
_entity_poly.pdbx_strand_id
1 'polypeptide(L)'
;FSVYNSLCAASIALTLGIEFEEVLGAISKSAGVKGRIEVVPTNTDYTVIIDYAHSPDGLENIITSLREIAKGRVVTVFGCGGDRDKTKRPKMGKIAAELSDFCVVTSDNPRSENPAAIIDDILEGMKGVSTPYKVVENRKEAIKWAMDNAKKDDIVLLAGKGHETYQILPTGTIHFDEREAVADILKNSDK
;
A
#
# COMPACT_ATOMS: atom_id res chain seq x y z
N PHE A 1 -9.73 12.22 -1.76
CA PHE A 1 -9.03 12.87 -0.61
C PHE A 1 -7.83 13.73 -1.06
N SER A 2 -7.11 13.40 -2.14
CA SER A 2 -6.03 14.27 -2.66
C SER A 2 -6.54 15.64 -3.10
N VAL A 3 -7.72 15.69 -3.73
CA VAL A 3 -8.38 16.94 -4.12
C VAL A 3 -8.70 17.79 -2.89
N TYR A 4 -9.29 17.18 -1.85
CA TYR A 4 -9.61 17.89 -0.61
C TYR A 4 -8.35 18.41 0.09
N ASN A 5 -7.27 17.63 0.13
CA ASN A 5 -5.99 18.06 0.70
C ASN A 5 -5.40 19.24 -0.09
N SER A 6 -5.46 19.20 -1.41
CA SER A 6 -5.00 20.30 -2.27
C SER A 6 -5.84 21.56 -2.08
N LEU A 7 -7.18 21.42 -1.97
CA LEU A 7 -8.09 22.54 -1.70
C LEU A 7 -7.82 23.14 -0.31
N CYS A 8 -7.58 22.31 0.71
CA CYS A 8 -7.21 22.79 2.04
C CYS A 8 -5.90 23.57 2.03
N ALA A 9 -4.87 23.03 1.39
CA ALA A 9 -3.58 23.71 1.24
C ALA A 9 -3.72 25.04 0.48
N ALA A 10 -4.47 25.05 -0.62
CA ALA A 10 -4.76 26.25 -1.38
C ALA A 10 -5.48 27.31 -0.55
N SER A 11 -6.52 26.91 0.21
CA SER A 11 -7.28 27.82 1.07
C SER A 11 -6.40 28.46 2.15
N ILE A 12 -5.50 27.69 2.76
CA ILE A 12 -4.54 28.21 3.75
C ILE A 12 -3.59 29.22 3.09
N ALA A 13 -3.02 28.86 1.93
CA ALA A 13 -2.07 29.72 1.21
C ALA A 13 -2.70 31.06 0.82
N LEU A 14 -3.92 31.04 0.27
CA LEU A 14 -4.68 32.24 -0.08
C LEU A 14 -5.01 33.10 1.15
N THR A 15 -5.35 32.47 2.28
CA THR A 15 -5.61 33.18 3.54
C THR A 15 -4.35 33.88 4.09
N LEU A 16 -3.18 33.31 3.82
CA LEU A 16 -1.87 33.91 4.15
C LEU A 16 -1.42 34.98 3.15
N GLY A 17 -2.24 35.30 2.14
CA GLY A 17 -1.98 36.35 1.16
C GLY A 17 -1.08 35.92 0.00
N ILE A 18 -0.91 34.61 -0.24
CA ILE A 18 -0.21 34.12 -1.44
C ILE A 18 -1.16 34.26 -2.64
N GLU A 19 -0.65 34.79 -3.76
CA GLU A 19 -1.45 35.02 -4.96
C GLU A 19 -1.95 33.71 -5.58
N PHE A 20 -3.18 33.73 -6.12
CA PHE A 20 -3.85 32.55 -6.67
C PHE A 20 -3.00 31.81 -7.73
N GLU A 21 -2.37 32.57 -8.64
CA GLU A 21 -1.56 32.00 -9.71
C GLU A 21 -0.30 31.29 -9.18
N GLU A 22 0.29 31.77 -8.09
CA GLU A 22 1.40 31.11 -7.42
C GLU A 22 0.96 29.80 -6.77
N VAL A 23 -0.20 29.79 -6.10
CA VAL A 23 -0.79 28.60 -5.50
C VAL A 23 -1.08 27.55 -6.58
N LEU A 24 -1.72 27.96 -7.68
CA LEU A 24 -2.04 27.08 -8.81
C LEU A 24 -0.77 26.50 -9.45
N GLY A 25 0.24 27.36 -9.66
CA GLY A 25 1.53 26.96 -10.19
C GLY A 25 2.29 25.97 -9.27
N ALA A 26 2.18 26.11 -7.96
CA ALA A 26 2.78 25.18 -7.00
C ALA A 26 2.07 23.83 -7.00
N ILE A 27 0.73 23.82 -6.99
CA ILE A 27 -0.06 22.57 -7.03
C ILE A 27 0.21 21.80 -8.34
N SER A 28 0.24 22.49 -9.49
CA SER A 28 0.47 21.86 -10.79
C SER A 28 1.85 21.22 -10.93
N LYS A 29 2.85 21.73 -10.19
CA LYS A 29 4.22 21.18 -10.15
C LYS A 29 4.44 20.15 -9.04
N SER A 30 3.44 19.93 -8.18
CA SER A 30 3.57 18.99 -7.08
C SER A 30 3.69 17.55 -7.59
N ALA A 31 4.79 16.88 -7.22
CA ALA A 31 5.03 15.47 -7.56
C ALA A 31 4.24 14.48 -6.66
N GLY A 32 3.30 14.98 -5.86
CA GLY A 32 2.60 14.18 -4.85
C GLY A 32 3.41 14.02 -3.56
N VAL A 33 2.88 13.21 -2.65
CA VAL A 33 3.51 12.94 -1.35
C VAL A 33 4.08 11.53 -1.35
N LYS A 34 5.36 11.39 -0.99
CA LYS A 34 6.03 10.08 -0.90
C LYS A 34 5.21 9.12 -0.03
N GLY A 35 4.90 7.93 -0.55
CA GLY A 35 4.12 6.91 0.14
C GLY A 35 2.62 7.20 0.26
N ARG A 36 2.08 8.08 -0.57
CA ARG A 36 0.64 8.38 -0.67
C ARG A 36 0.19 8.28 -2.12
N ILE A 37 -0.47 7.20 -2.49
CA ILE A 37 -0.82 6.85 -3.89
C ILE A 37 0.38 7.07 -4.82
N GLU A 38 1.54 6.65 -4.37
CA GLU A 38 2.78 6.83 -5.12
C GLU A 38 2.89 5.77 -6.20
N VAL A 39 2.77 6.18 -7.46
CA VAL A 39 3.00 5.29 -8.60
C VAL A 39 4.49 5.05 -8.76
N VAL A 40 4.92 3.80 -8.68
CA VAL A 40 6.31 3.41 -8.88
C VAL A 40 6.57 3.16 -10.36
N PRO A 41 7.55 3.84 -10.99
CA PRO A 41 7.90 3.56 -12.39
C PRO A 41 8.48 2.15 -12.55
N THR A 42 7.82 1.29 -13.31
CA THR A 42 8.21 -0.11 -13.49
C THR A 42 8.52 -0.49 -14.94
N ASN A 43 8.04 0.28 -15.92
CA ASN A 43 8.05 -0.04 -17.36
C ASN A 43 7.37 -1.39 -17.69
N THR A 44 6.44 -1.84 -16.84
CA THR A 44 5.62 -3.03 -17.03
C THR A 44 4.26 -2.68 -17.62
N ASP A 45 3.49 -3.68 -18.03
CA ASP A 45 2.11 -3.51 -18.51
C ASP A 45 1.06 -3.49 -17.38
N TYR A 46 1.51 -3.49 -16.12
CA TYR A 46 0.73 -3.28 -14.89
C TYR A 46 1.30 -2.11 -14.07
N THR A 47 0.53 -1.62 -13.12
CA THR A 47 0.92 -0.49 -12.28
C THR A 47 1.23 -0.95 -10.85
N VAL A 48 2.33 -0.48 -10.26
CA VAL A 48 2.64 -0.67 -8.83
C VAL A 48 2.40 0.65 -8.10
N ILE A 49 1.64 0.59 -7.01
CA ILE A 49 1.30 1.75 -6.17
C ILE A 49 1.72 1.47 -4.73
N ILE A 50 2.40 2.43 -4.10
CA ILE A 50 2.74 2.41 -2.69
C ILE A 50 1.84 3.39 -1.93
N ASP A 51 1.23 2.94 -0.82
CA ASP A 51 0.41 3.79 0.04
C ASP A 51 0.61 3.47 1.53
N TYR A 52 0.40 4.47 2.38
CA TYR A 52 0.54 4.37 3.84
C TYR A 52 -0.74 3.84 4.54
N ALA A 53 -1.71 3.34 3.81
CA ALA A 53 -2.96 2.80 4.36
C ALA A 53 -2.68 1.59 5.28
N HIS A 54 -2.71 1.82 6.59
CA HIS A 54 -2.41 0.84 7.65
C HIS A 54 -3.54 0.73 8.70
N SER A 55 -4.70 1.28 8.39
CA SER A 55 -5.93 1.19 9.17
C SER A 55 -7.08 0.66 8.31
N PRO A 56 -8.18 0.13 8.90
CA PRO A 56 -9.34 -0.31 8.15
C PRO A 56 -9.86 0.75 7.18
N ASP A 57 -10.17 1.95 7.67
CA ASP A 57 -10.71 3.04 6.85
C ASP A 57 -9.73 3.47 5.74
N GLY A 58 -8.42 3.54 6.05
CA GLY A 58 -7.40 3.89 5.06
C GLY A 58 -7.32 2.84 3.95
N LEU A 59 -7.37 1.56 4.31
CA LEU A 59 -7.32 0.46 3.34
C LEU A 59 -8.59 0.41 2.47
N GLU A 60 -9.76 0.60 3.07
CA GLU A 60 -11.04 0.70 2.36
C GLU A 60 -11.03 1.85 1.34
N ASN A 61 -10.65 3.04 1.78
CA ASN A 61 -10.62 4.23 0.94
C ASN A 61 -9.67 4.08 -0.26
N ILE A 62 -8.46 3.55 -0.04
CA ILE A 62 -7.49 3.41 -1.13
C ILE A 62 -7.94 2.34 -2.14
N ILE A 63 -8.38 1.15 -1.68
CA ILE A 63 -8.82 0.10 -2.59
C ILE A 63 -10.03 0.57 -3.40
N THR A 64 -11.02 1.19 -2.75
CA THR A 64 -12.21 1.73 -3.43
C THR A 64 -11.82 2.76 -4.49
N SER A 65 -10.93 3.71 -4.17
CA SER A 65 -10.46 4.71 -5.12
C SER A 65 -9.72 4.09 -6.32
N LEU A 66 -8.93 3.03 -6.08
CA LEU A 66 -8.23 2.35 -7.16
C LEU A 66 -9.17 1.53 -8.04
N ARG A 67 -10.21 0.93 -7.47
CA ARG A 67 -11.23 0.20 -8.25
C ARG A 67 -12.00 1.09 -9.23
N GLU A 68 -12.23 2.35 -8.89
CA GLU A 68 -12.90 3.31 -9.79
C GLU A 68 -12.12 3.55 -11.09
N ILE A 69 -10.80 3.38 -11.07
CA ILE A 69 -9.90 3.65 -12.21
C ILE A 69 -9.26 2.40 -12.79
N ALA A 70 -9.33 1.27 -12.08
CA ALA A 70 -8.70 0.02 -12.50
C ALA A 70 -9.36 -0.54 -13.76
N LYS A 71 -8.55 -0.91 -14.75
CA LYS A 71 -8.97 -1.65 -15.96
C LYS A 71 -8.81 -3.16 -15.78
N GLY A 72 -7.80 -3.57 -15.00
CA GLY A 72 -7.53 -4.94 -14.60
C GLY A 72 -7.91 -5.21 -13.16
N ARG A 73 -7.24 -6.20 -12.54
CA ARG A 73 -7.44 -6.56 -11.14
C ARG A 73 -6.77 -5.55 -10.20
N VAL A 74 -7.36 -5.38 -9.01
CA VAL A 74 -6.68 -4.77 -7.86
C VAL A 74 -6.11 -5.89 -7.00
N VAL A 75 -4.78 -6.01 -6.97
CA VAL A 75 -4.02 -6.98 -6.16
C VAL A 75 -3.45 -6.24 -4.95
N THR A 76 -3.93 -6.55 -3.75
CA THR A 76 -3.52 -5.83 -2.53
C THR A 76 -2.51 -6.63 -1.73
N VAL A 77 -1.29 -6.09 -1.57
CA VAL A 77 -0.23 -6.60 -0.69
C VAL A 77 -0.27 -5.82 0.61
N PHE A 78 -0.57 -6.48 1.73
CA PHE A 78 -0.70 -5.79 3.01
C PHE A 78 -0.37 -6.68 4.19
N GLY A 79 -0.11 -6.05 5.33
CA GLY A 79 0.08 -6.68 6.62
C GLY A 79 -0.33 -5.75 7.75
N CYS A 80 -0.16 -6.20 8.98
CA CYS A 80 -0.43 -5.39 10.17
C CYS A 80 0.79 -5.31 11.08
N GLY A 81 0.94 -4.19 11.79
CA GLY A 81 1.98 -4.02 12.79
C GLY A 81 1.70 -4.81 14.07
N GLY A 82 2.77 -5.33 14.68
CA GLY A 82 2.77 -5.86 16.03
C GLY A 82 2.84 -4.75 17.08
N ASP A 83 2.55 -5.09 18.35
CA ASP A 83 2.50 -4.18 19.51
C ASP A 83 1.58 -2.96 19.24
N ARG A 84 0.48 -3.22 18.56
CA ARG A 84 -0.55 -2.25 18.17
C ARG A 84 -1.93 -2.87 18.38
N ASP A 85 -2.98 -2.10 18.07
CA ASP A 85 -4.36 -2.56 18.15
C ASP A 85 -4.58 -3.81 17.28
N LYS A 86 -4.83 -4.94 17.95
CA LYS A 86 -5.09 -6.23 17.30
C LYS A 86 -6.47 -6.29 16.67
N THR A 87 -7.43 -5.51 17.18
CA THR A 87 -8.83 -5.55 16.71
C THR A 87 -8.98 -5.08 15.26
N LYS A 88 -8.02 -4.32 14.75
CA LYS A 88 -8.00 -3.88 13.35
C LYS A 88 -7.60 -4.99 12.37
N ARG A 89 -6.85 -6.03 12.81
CA ARG A 89 -6.30 -7.07 11.94
C ARG A 89 -7.37 -7.81 11.15
N PRO A 90 -8.38 -8.43 11.80
CA PRO A 90 -9.45 -9.08 11.05
C PRO A 90 -10.31 -8.09 10.25
N LYS A 91 -10.48 -6.85 10.70
CA LYS A 91 -11.20 -5.83 9.93
C LYS A 91 -10.48 -5.51 8.61
N MET A 92 -9.16 -5.32 8.66
CA MET A 92 -8.34 -5.09 7.46
C MET A 92 -8.36 -6.31 6.54
N GLY A 93 -8.29 -7.54 7.09
CA GLY A 93 -8.42 -8.78 6.33
C GLY A 93 -9.75 -8.84 5.56
N LYS A 94 -10.87 -8.56 6.25
CA LYS A 94 -12.19 -8.53 5.64
C LYS A 94 -12.29 -7.50 4.52
N ILE A 95 -11.90 -6.26 4.78
CA ILE A 95 -11.95 -5.16 3.81
C ILE A 95 -11.12 -5.49 2.56
N ALA A 96 -9.86 -5.96 2.77
CA ALA A 96 -9.02 -6.35 1.64
C ALA A 96 -9.66 -7.46 0.81
N ALA A 97 -10.21 -8.49 1.45
CA ALA A 97 -10.86 -9.60 0.76
C ALA A 97 -12.15 -9.18 0.03
N GLU A 98 -12.96 -8.31 0.62
CA GLU A 98 -14.21 -7.86 -0.01
C GLU A 98 -13.99 -6.90 -1.19
N LEU A 99 -12.92 -6.11 -1.16
CA LEU A 99 -12.70 -5.03 -2.13
C LEU A 99 -11.61 -5.33 -3.17
N SER A 100 -10.70 -6.29 -2.94
CA SER A 100 -9.65 -6.65 -3.90
C SER A 100 -10.05 -7.86 -4.75
N ASP A 101 -9.41 -8.01 -5.90
CA ASP A 101 -9.56 -9.21 -6.75
C ASP A 101 -8.57 -10.32 -6.33
N PHE A 102 -7.50 -9.95 -5.62
CA PHE A 102 -6.54 -10.87 -5.02
C PHE A 102 -5.84 -10.20 -3.83
N CYS A 103 -5.58 -10.97 -2.78
CA CYS A 103 -4.84 -10.50 -1.62
C CYS A 103 -3.51 -11.23 -1.44
N VAL A 104 -2.45 -10.51 -1.13
CA VAL A 104 -1.18 -11.08 -0.65
C VAL A 104 -0.99 -10.60 0.79
N VAL A 105 -1.18 -11.53 1.74
CA VAL A 105 -1.05 -11.23 3.17
C VAL A 105 0.40 -11.48 3.59
N THR A 106 1.01 -10.48 4.22
CA THR A 106 2.44 -10.49 4.55
C THR A 106 2.73 -9.83 5.89
N SER A 107 3.99 -9.88 6.32
CA SER A 107 4.46 -9.14 7.48
C SER A 107 4.62 -7.65 7.16
N ASP A 108 4.31 -6.80 8.14
CA ASP A 108 4.63 -5.36 8.14
C ASP A 108 5.80 -5.11 9.11
N ASN A 109 5.56 -4.45 10.24
CA ASN A 109 6.49 -4.30 11.36
C ASN A 109 6.03 -5.20 12.52
N PRO A 110 6.42 -6.47 12.60
CA PRO A 110 5.93 -7.38 13.66
C PRO A 110 6.41 -6.98 15.06
N ARG A 111 7.47 -6.20 15.18
CA ARG A 111 8.07 -5.78 16.45
C ARG A 111 8.38 -6.97 17.35
N SER A 112 7.80 -7.05 18.55
CA SER A 112 8.02 -8.17 19.47
C SER A 112 7.09 -9.38 19.22
N GLU A 113 6.05 -9.22 18.38
CA GLU A 113 5.09 -10.28 18.12
C GLU A 113 5.59 -11.27 17.04
N ASN A 114 5.08 -12.49 17.09
CA ASN A 114 5.31 -13.48 16.03
C ASN A 114 4.59 -13.05 14.74
N PRO A 115 5.30 -12.89 13.60
CA PRO A 115 4.70 -12.47 12.34
C PRO A 115 3.56 -13.39 11.88
N ALA A 116 3.72 -14.71 12.03
CA ALA A 116 2.70 -15.69 11.64
C ALA A 116 1.40 -15.49 12.44
N ALA A 117 1.49 -15.22 13.75
CA ALA A 117 0.31 -14.97 14.57
C ALA A 117 -0.45 -13.70 14.14
N ILE A 118 0.28 -12.66 13.70
CA ILE A 118 -0.36 -11.46 13.14
C ILE A 118 -1.08 -11.76 11.84
N ILE A 119 -0.47 -12.58 10.99
CA ILE A 119 -1.08 -13.03 9.73
C ILE A 119 -2.35 -13.87 10.02
N ASP A 120 -2.29 -14.77 10.98
CA ASP A 120 -3.46 -15.57 11.37
C ASP A 120 -4.62 -14.69 11.83
N ASP A 121 -4.37 -13.65 12.63
CA ASP A 121 -5.39 -12.66 13.02
C ASP A 121 -6.02 -11.93 11.82
N ILE A 122 -5.23 -11.66 10.78
CA ILE A 122 -5.73 -11.04 9.53
C ILE A 122 -6.64 -12.04 8.80
N LEU A 123 -6.20 -13.30 8.69
CA LEU A 123 -6.92 -14.37 7.97
C LEU A 123 -8.27 -14.71 8.62
N GLU A 124 -8.42 -14.51 9.94
CA GLU A 124 -9.73 -14.65 10.61
C GLU A 124 -10.79 -13.76 9.96
N GLY A 125 -10.41 -12.53 9.57
CA GLY A 125 -11.32 -11.60 8.89
C GLY A 125 -11.63 -11.96 7.44
N MET A 126 -10.80 -12.79 6.80
CA MET A 126 -10.99 -13.22 5.41
C MET A 126 -11.88 -14.47 5.29
N LYS A 127 -12.24 -15.11 6.43
CA LYS A 127 -13.11 -16.28 6.43
C LYS A 127 -14.48 -15.97 5.83
N GLY A 128 -14.94 -16.83 4.94
CA GLY A 128 -16.26 -16.70 4.28
C GLY A 128 -16.27 -15.75 3.09
N VAL A 129 -15.17 -15.11 2.74
CA VAL A 129 -15.02 -14.33 1.51
C VAL A 129 -14.34 -15.22 0.45
N SER A 130 -14.84 -15.18 -0.79
CA SER A 130 -14.36 -16.05 -1.88
C SER A 130 -13.11 -15.51 -2.59
N THR A 131 -12.65 -14.31 -2.25
CA THR A 131 -11.48 -13.69 -2.90
C THR A 131 -10.23 -14.54 -2.67
N PRO A 132 -9.53 -14.93 -3.73
CA PRO A 132 -8.31 -15.71 -3.63
C PRO A 132 -7.20 -14.91 -2.93
N TYR A 133 -6.39 -15.60 -2.13
CA TYR A 133 -5.27 -14.97 -1.45
C TYR A 133 -4.03 -15.87 -1.40
N LYS A 134 -2.90 -15.26 -1.15
CA LYS A 134 -1.61 -15.89 -0.89
C LYS A 134 -1.03 -15.35 0.42
N VAL A 135 -0.50 -16.23 1.23
CA VAL A 135 0.30 -15.85 2.41
C VAL A 135 1.77 -15.98 2.06
N VAL A 136 2.52 -14.90 2.26
CA VAL A 136 3.99 -14.87 2.12
C VAL A 136 4.53 -13.99 3.25
N GLU A 137 5.12 -14.59 4.29
CA GLU A 137 5.53 -13.86 5.49
C GLU A 137 6.57 -12.77 5.17
N ASN A 138 7.60 -13.10 4.38
CA ASN A 138 8.62 -12.13 3.99
C ASN A 138 8.04 -11.11 3.01
N ARG A 139 8.08 -9.81 3.37
CA ARG A 139 7.45 -8.76 2.58
C ARG A 139 8.09 -8.56 1.20
N LYS A 140 9.42 -8.70 1.07
CA LYS A 140 10.08 -8.60 -0.24
C LYS A 140 9.65 -9.73 -1.18
N GLU A 141 9.55 -10.94 -0.65
CA GLU A 141 9.05 -12.09 -1.40
C GLU A 141 7.55 -11.97 -1.74
N ALA A 142 6.76 -11.35 -0.85
CA ALA A 142 5.34 -11.06 -1.11
C ALA A 142 5.18 -10.08 -2.27
N ILE A 143 5.96 -9.00 -2.29
CA ILE A 143 6.00 -8.03 -3.38
C ILE A 143 6.42 -8.72 -4.68
N LYS A 144 7.50 -9.51 -4.62
CA LYS A 144 7.97 -10.28 -5.78
C LYS A 144 6.88 -11.20 -6.33
N TRP A 145 6.22 -11.94 -5.45
CA TRP A 145 5.15 -12.85 -5.85
C TRP A 145 4.00 -12.07 -6.53
N ALA A 146 3.60 -10.94 -5.96
CA ALA A 146 2.54 -10.12 -6.53
C ALA A 146 2.91 -9.58 -7.93
N MET A 147 4.15 -9.12 -8.11
CA MET A 147 4.65 -8.61 -9.39
C MET A 147 4.79 -9.73 -10.43
N ASP A 148 5.33 -10.89 -10.06
CA ASP A 148 5.49 -12.05 -10.97
C ASP A 148 4.13 -12.61 -11.44
N ASN A 149 3.04 -12.43 -10.68
CA ASN A 149 1.69 -12.91 -11.00
C ASN A 149 0.75 -11.79 -11.46
N ALA A 150 1.26 -10.56 -11.60
CA ALA A 150 0.51 -9.45 -12.16
C ALA A 150 0.22 -9.69 -13.65
N LYS A 151 -0.94 -9.23 -14.09
CA LYS A 151 -1.38 -9.28 -15.48
C LYS A 151 -1.45 -7.88 -16.05
N LYS A 152 -1.56 -7.81 -17.35
CA LYS A 152 -1.77 -6.52 -18.04
C LYS A 152 -2.94 -5.75 -17.43
N ASP A 153 -2.73 -4.46 -17.25
CA ASP A 153 -3.68 -3.48 -16.67
C ASP A 153 -4.01 -3.71 -15.18
N ASP A 154 -3.37 -4.66 -14.48
CA ASP A 154 -3.52 -4.83 -13.05
C ASP A 154 -2.94 -3.64 -12.27
N ILE A 155 -3.49 -3.41 -11.09
CA ILE A 155 -2.92 -2.52 -10.08
C ILE A 155 -2.43 -3.37 -8.91
N VAL A 156 -1.13 -3.36 -8.65
CA VAL A 156 -0.50 -3.98 -7.47
C VAL A 156 -0.35 -2.89 -6.40
N LEU A 157 -1.21 -2.92 -5.39
CA LEU A 157 -1.18 -1.99 -4.26
C LEU A 157 -0.29 -2.56 -3.14
N LEU A 158 0.78 -1.85 -2.80
CA LEU A 158 1.61 -2.11 -1.62
C LEU A 158 1.13 -1.20 -0.48
N ALA A 159 0.29 -1.75 0.41
CA ALA A 159 -0.34 -0.99 1.48
C ALA A 159 0.35 -1.17 2.83
N GLY A 160 0.46 -0.08 3.60
CA GLY A 160 0.88 -0.06 4.99
C GLY A 160 2.14 0.73 5.28
N LYS A 161 3.21 0.55 4.51
CA LYS A 161 4.52 1.16 4.79
C LYS A 161 4.67 2.57 4.23
N GLY A 162 4.11 2.83 3.07
CA GLY A 162 4.15 4.15 2.45
C GLY A 162 5.58 4.73 2.35
N HIS A 163 5.88 5.76 3.15
CA HIS A 163 7.19 6.44 3.15
C HIS A 163 8.25 5.77 4.02
N GLU A 164 7.91 4.72 4.79
CA GLU A 164 8.87 4.02 5.66
C GLU A 164 9.99 3.38 4.84
N THR A 165 11.22 3.48 5.36
CA THR A 165 12.44 2.90 4.78
C THR A 165 13.05 1.83 5.68
N TYR A 166 12.25 1.25 6.58
CA TYR A 166 12.68 0.26 7.54
C TYR A 166 11.61 -0.79 7.80
N GLN A 167 12.02 -1.92 8.36
CA GLN A 167 11.14 -2.93 8.95
C GLN A 167 11.62 -3.27 10.36
N ILE A 168 10.71 -3.29 11.33
CA ILE A 168 11.00 -3.62 12.73
C ILE A 168 10.62 -5.07 12.95
N LEU A 169 11.63 -5.92 13.07
CA LEU A 169 11.53 -7.35 13.35
C LEU A 169 11.77 -7.62 14.84
N PRO A 170 11.41 -8.81 15.37
CA PRO A 170 11.78 -9.20 16.73
C PRO A 170 13.30 -9.20 16.98
N THR A 171 14.08 -9.37 15.95
CA THR A 171 15.56 -9.38 15.98
C THR A 171 16.19 -8.00 15.86
N GLY A 172 15.40 -6.95 15.62
CA GLY A 172 15.88 -5.58 15.44
C GLY A 172 15.32 -4.90 14.20
N THR A 173 15.73 -3.65 13.98
CA THR A 173 15.31 -2.86 12.82
C THR A 173 16.26 -3.09 11.66
N ILE A 174 15.71 -3.38 10.49
CA ILE A 174 16.44 -3.53 9.22
C ILE A 174 16.05 -2.44 8.24
N HIS A 175 16.93 -2.12 7.30
CA HIS A 175 16.57 -1.28 6.15
C HIS A 175 15.62 -2.03 5.22
N PHE A 176 14.53 -1.37 4.83
CA PHE A 176 13.54 -1.89 3.91
C PHE A 176 12.73 -0.76 3.28
N ASP A 177 13.03 -0.40 2.05
CA ASP A 177 12.24 0.54 1.25
C ASP A 177 11.55 -0.24 0.12
N GLU A 178 10.23 -0.12 0.00
CA GLU A 178 9.45 -0.84 -1.01
C GLU A 178 9.83 -0.43 -2.44
N ARG A 179 10.29 0.81 -2.65
CA ARG A 179 10.77 1.29 -3.96
C ARG A 179 12.03 0.56 -4.40
N GLU A 180 12.96 0.40 -3.45
CA GLU A 180 14.19 -0.36 -3.68
C GLU A 180 13.87 -1.83 -3.92
N ALA A 181 12.94 -2.41 -3.14
CA ALA A 181 12.50 -3.78 -3.33
C ALA A 181 11.89 -4.00 -4.72
N VAL A 182 11.02 -3.10 -5.19
CA VAL A 182 10.45 -3.15 -6.55
C VAL A 182 11.55 -3.03 -7.61
N ALA A 183 12.46 -2.07 -7.46
CA ALA A 183 13.57 -1.88 -8.41
C ALA A 183 14.50 -3.11 -8.49
N ASP A 184 14.80 -3.73 -7.34
CA ASP A 184 15.61 -4.96 -7.28
C ASP A 184 14.91 -6.13 -7.97
N ILE A 185 13.60 -6.29 -7.76
CA ILE A 185 12.80 -7.35 -8.38
C ILE A 185 12.84 -7.21 -9.91
N LEU A 186 12.61 -6.01 -10.43
CA LEU A 186 12.64 -5.73 -11.87
C LEU A 186 14.00 -6.04 -12.50
N LYS A 187 15.11 -5.61 -11.87
CA LYS A 187 16.46 -5.91 -12.35
C LYS A 187 16.78 -7.40 -12.43
N ASN A 188 16.13 -8.22 -11.59
CA ASN A 188 16.35 -9.67 -11.55
C ASN A 188 15.39 -10.44 -12.47
N SER A 189 14.31 -9.81 -12.94
CA SER A 189 13.35 -10.38 -13.90
C SER A 189 13.81 -10.25 -15.36
N ASP A 190 14.73 -9.33 -15.65
CA ASP A 190 15.33 -9.10 -16.98
C ASP A 190 16.52 -10.05 -17.30
N LYS A 191 16.79 -11.03 -16.42
CA LYS A 191 17.82 -12.06 -16.60
C LYS A 191 17.19 -13.43 -16.86
#